data_1d83513bbe6c891e3832d3b82250169b
#
_entry.id   1d83513bbe6c891e3832d3b82250169b
#
_cell.length_a   1.000
_cell.length_b   1.000
_cell.length_c   1.000
_cell.angle_alpha   90.00
_cell.angle_beta   90.00
_cell.angle_gamma   90.00
#
_symmetry.space_group_name_H-M   'P 1'
#
loop_
_entity.id
_entity.type
_entity.pdbx_description
1 polymer ?
#
loop_
_entity_poly.entity_id
_entity_poly.type
_entity_poly.pdbx_seq_one_letter_code
_entity_poly.pdbx_strand_id
1 'polypeptide(L)'
;MQAPPACADDPTQGANGAETPSPARREKITRATAADLEDMLAADPGLNGAVRFDMLRRCVAIAGALPWDCGSPLWSNADLAELQLYAETRHGLLATLEALSVAVHRHAHRNRFHPLRDYLASLVWDRRKRIDRWLCKYCGAEDTPFTRAISRRFLLAAVARAAYPGAKVDAMAVLEGGQGIGKSRTLRTLAGDEFFNDAPLNFTDVRQGAEAMTGVWIWEVSELAGMGRAEVAAIKRFLSATEDRYRPAYGREVETVPRSCVFVGTTNPDASGEYLRDRSGNRRFWPVRVQQCKVDAIARDRDQLWAEAVVAYGRGEHWWLEKRAHLVAAEHEVGTRLEENPWLDRTRRYVDANPVINIRVAHVFEIAMNRALTSRDMGEQKLIADALAGLGYTKQHARHGNVWIRPAGGEPCEPSGEP
;
A
#
# COMPACT_ATOMS: atom_id res chain seq x y z
N MET A 1 -82.96 12.66 -5.71
CA MET A 1 -83.62 13.79 -6.43
C MET A 1 -82.57 14.32 -7.36
N GLN A 2 -82.53 14.21 -8.55
CA GLN A 2 -83.29 14.14 -9.77
C GLN A 2 -82.32 13.67 -10.86
N ALA A 3 -82.68 12.66 -11.61
CA ALA A 3 -82.14 12.31 -12.92
C ALA A 3 -83.02 12.96 -14.00
N PRO A 4 -82.77 12.69 -15.26
CA PRO A 4 -81.97 13.35 -16.30
C PRO A 4 -82.84 14.12 -17.29
N PRO A 5 -82.37 14.48 -18.45
CA PRO A 5 -82.91 13.80 -19.63
C PRO A 5 -81.88 13.52 -20.74
N ALA A 6 -82.28 12.50 -21.51
CA ALA A 6 -81.73 12.05 -22.79
C ALA A 6 -82.27 12.83 -24.01
N CYS A 7 -81.63 12.52 -25.12
CA CYS A 7 -82.00 12.45 -26.54
C CYS A 7 -81.05 13.18 -27.45
N ALA A 8 -80.37 12.46 -28.28
CA ALA A 8 -80.63 11.95 -29.65
C ALA A 8 -80.15 12.98 -30.67
N ASP A 9 -79.30 12.71 -31.57
CA ASP A 9 -79.40 12.06 -32.89
C ASP A 9 -78.04 12.07 -33.62
N ASP A 10 -77.72 10.96 -34.21
CA ASP A 10 -76.79 10.74 -35.33
C ASP A 10 -77.27 11.45 -36.63
N PRO A 11 -76.53 11.66 -37.72
CA PRO A 11 -75.52 10.77 -38.29
C PRO A 11 -74.32 11.39 -39.10
N THR A 12 -73.39 10.51 -39.37
CA THR A 12 -72.64 10.39 -40.63
C THR A 12 -71.49 11.34 -41.01
N GLN A 13 -70.42 10.68 -41.36
CA GLN A 13 -69.35 10.90 -42.35
C GLN A 13 -68.01 11.47 -41.89
N GLY A 14 -67.01 10.62 -42.10
CA GLY A 14 -65.61 11.03 -42.18
C GLY A 14 -64.63 9.91 -41.86
N ALA A 15 -64.51 8.93 -42.73
CA ALA A 15 -63.41 7.99 -42.74
C ALA A 15 -62.12 8.76 -42.98
N ASN A 16 -61.25 8.80 -41.93
CA ASN A 16 -59.81 9.02 -42.11
C ASN A 16 -59.09 7.85 -41.46
N GLY A 17 -58.43 7.05 -42.31
CA GLY A 17 -57.65 5.91 -41.93
C GLY A 17 -56.53 6.32 -40.98
N ALA A 18 -56.66 5.90 -39.73
CA ALA A 18 -55.53 5.81 -38.85
C ALA A 18 -54.65 4.66 -39.37
N GLU A 19 -53.55 5.01 -40.04
CA GLU A 19 -52.47 4.08 -40.27
C GLU A 19 -51.99 3.57 -38.91
N THR A 20 -52.30 2.33 -38.62
CA THR A 20 -51.64 1.54 -37.57
C THR A 20 -50.15 1.56 -37.89
N PRO A 21 -49.28 2.00 -36.95
CA PRO A 21 -47.83 1.95 -37.19
C PRO A 21 -47.49 0.50 -37.47
N SER A 22 -46.92 0.26 -38.64
CA SER A 22 -46.37 -1.02 -39.08
C SER A 22 -45.44 -1.52 -38.01
N PRO A 23 -45.55 -2.81 -37.53
CA PRO A 23 -44.65 -3.35 -36.55
C PRO A 23 -43.23 -3.21 -37.10
N ALA A 24 -42.41 -2.44 -36.38
CA ALA A 24 -41.00 -2.28 -36.67
C ALA A 24 -40.43 -3.66 -37.01
N ARG A 25 -39.82 -3.73 -38.20
CA ARG A 25 -39.18 -4.92 -38.76
C ARG A 25 -38.29 -5.50 -37.66
N ARG A 26 -38.71 -6.60 -37.01
CA ARG A 26 -37.87 -7.32 -36.06
C ARG A 26 -36.62 -7.71 -36.82
N GLU A 27 -35.51 -7.03 -36.56
CA GLU A 27 -34.19 -7.43 -37.08
C GLU A 27 -33.97 -8.88 -36.72
N LYS A 28 -33.42 -9.62 -37.68
CA LYS A 28 -33.21 -11.04 -37.55
C LYS A 28 -32.21 -11.29 -36.41
N ILE A 29 -32.69 -11.78 -35.27
CA ILE A 29 -31.84 -12.09 -34.12
C ILE A 29 -30.79 -13.13 -34.54
N THR A 30 -29.53 -12.76 -34.46
CA THR A 30 -28.40 -13.59 -34.89
C THR A 30 -27.62 -14.07 -33.70
N ARG A 31 -27.21 -15.35 -33.68
CA ARG A 31 -26.32 -15.89 -32.64
C ARG A 31 -24.92 -15.29 -32.83
N ALA A 32 -24.44 -14.57 -31.80
CA ALA A 32 -23.16 -13.86 -31.85
C ALA A 32 -22.02 -14.68 -31.28
N THR A 33 -20.88 -14.59 -31.92
CA THR A 33 -19.60 -15.09 -31.40
C THR A 33 -18.93 -14.01 -30.52
N ALA A 34 -17.89 -14.38 -29.77
CA ALA A 34 -17.12 -13.40 -29.01
C ALA A 34 -16.45 -12.34 -29.91
N ALA A 35 -16.16 -12.66 -31.16
CA ALA A 35 -15.61 -11.71 -32.14
C ALA A 35 -16.66 -10.66 -32.56
N ASP A 36 -17.89 -11.12 -32.91
CA ASP A 36 -18.99 -10.22 -33.27
C ASP A 36 -19.33 -9.24 -32.12
N LEU A 37 -19.25 -9.73 -30.87
CA LEU A 37 -19.47 -8.93 -29.68
C LEU A 37 -18.33 -7.93 -29.41
N GLU A 38 -17.08 -8.28 -29.71
CA GLU A 38 -15.95 -7.35 -29.61
C GLU A 38 -16.07 -6.24 -30.64
N ASP A 39 -16.47 -6.59 -31.88
CA ASP A 39 -16.72 -5.60 -32.94
C ASP A 39 -17.89 -4.68 -32.56
N MET A 40 -18.95 -5.20 -31.95
CA MET A 40 -20.03 -4.39 -31.37
C MET A 40 -19.51 -3.42 -30.30
N LEU A 41 -18.74 -3.91 -29.33
CA LEU A 41 -18.16 -3.05 -28.27
C LEU A 41 -17.26 -1.94 -28.83
N ALA A 42 -16.54 -2.23 -29.91
CA ALA A 42 -15.66 -1.27 -30.57
C ALA A 42 -16.40 -0.24 -31.45
N ALA A 43 -17.53 -0.64 -32.07
CA ALA A 43 -18.28 0.18 -32.99
C ALA A 43 -19.35 1.03 -32.31
N ASP A 44 -19.92 0.58 -31.20
CA ASP A 44 -20.99 1.27 -30.47
C ASP A 44 -20.46 2.51 -29.74
N PRO A 45 -20.93 3.73 -30.05
CA PRO A 45 -20.46 4.96 -29.40
C PRO A 45 -20.74 5.02 -27.89
N GLY A 46 -21.74 4.31 -27.38
CA GLY A 46 -22.06 4.24 -25.94
C GLY A 46 -21.19 3.26 -25.17
N LEU A 47 -20.48 2.37 -25.86
CA LEU A 47 -19.62 1.34 -25.23
C LEU A 47 -18.14 1.58 -25.52
N ASN A 48 -17.82 2.08 -26.71
CA ASN A 48 -16.44 2.34 -27.12
C ASN A 48 -15.76 3.37 -26.21
N GLY A 49 -14.66 2.96 -25.58
CA GLY A 49 -13.91 3.79 -24.63
C GLY A 49 -14.50 3.85 -23.22
N ALA A 50 -15.75 3.40 -23.01
CA ALA A 50 -16.34 3.30 -21.67
C ALA A 50 -15.87 2.05 -20.92
N VAL A 51 -15.66 0.94 -21.63
CA VAL A 51 -15.18 -0.33 -21.03
C VAL A 51 -13.67 -0.46 -21.23
N ARG A 52 -12.91 -0.36 -20.15
CA ARG A 52 -11.44 -0.32 -20.18
C ARG A 52 -10.82 -1.24 -19.13
N PHE A 53 -9.58 -1.64 -19.31
CA PHE A 53 -8.84 -2.42 -18.31
C PHE A 53 -8.00 -1.49 -17.42
N ASP A 54 -8.31 -1.46 -16.13
CA ASP A 54 -7.52 -0.76 -15.13
C ASP A 54 -6.27 -1.58 -14.80
N MET A 55 -5.11 -1.07 -15.20
CA MET A 55 -3.82 -1.75 -14.98
C MET A 55 -3.37 -1.74 -13.52
N LEU A 56 -3.85 -0.80 -12.71
CA LEU A 56 -3.52 -0.71 -11.29
C LEU A 56 -4.38 -1.69 -10.48
N ARG A 57 -5.71 -1.73 -10.76
CA ARG A 57 -6.66 -2.63 -10.09
C ARG A 57 -6.73 -4.01 -10.75
N ARG A 58 -6.11 -4.18 -11.94
CA ARG A 58 -6.07 -5.43 -12.72
C ARG A 58 -7.46 -6.01 -12.99
N CYS A 59 -8.41 -5.16 -13.27
CA CYS A 59 -9.79 -5.53 -13.56
C CYS A 59 -10.38 -4.68 -14.68
N VAL A 60 -11.51 -5.13 -15.20
CA VAL A 60 -12.31 -4.32 -16.12
C VAL A 60 -12.96 -3.19 -15.33
N ALA A 61 -12.88 -1.99 -15.85
CA ALA A 61 -13.41 -0.77 -15.24
C ALA A 61 -14.30 0.00 -16.23
N ILE A 62 -15.21 0.77 -15.71
CA ILE A 62 -16.11 1.67 -16.41
C ILE A 62 -15.49 3.05 -16.37
N ALA A 63 -14.92 3.49 -17.50
CA ALA A 63 -14.20 4.76 -17.62
C ALA A 63 -15.05 5.87 -18.30
N GLY A 64 -16.30 5.58 -18.65
CA GLY A 64 -17.23 6.49 -19.30
C GLY A 64 -18.68 6.18 -18.94
N ALA A 65 -19.62 6.95 -19.48
CA ALA A 65 -21.05 6.65 -19.32
C ALA A 65 -21.41 5.40 -20.13
N LEU A 66 -22.16 4.49 -19.51
CA LEU A 66 -22.77 3.34 -20.16
C LEU A 66 -24.22 3.63 -20.52
N PRO A 67 -24.83 2.88 -21.47
CA PRO A 67 -26.25 3.01 -21.80
C PRO A 67 -27.23 2.63 -20.70
N TRP A 68 -26.71 2.12 -19.58
CA TRP A 68 -27.45 1.76 -18.37
C TRP A 68 -26.81 2.35 -17.13
N ASP A 69 -27.53 2.37 -16.02
CA ASP A 69 -27.03 2.84 -14.75
C ASP A 69 -26.09 1.80 -14.13
N CYS A 70 -24.86 2.23 -13.81
CA CYS A 70 -23.87 1.41 -13.13
C CYS A 70 -23.70 1.87 -11.68
N GLY A 71 -23.76 0.92 -10.75
CA GLY A 71 -23.62 1.19 -9.30
C GLY A 71 -22.16 1.34 -8.82
N SER A 72 -21.17 1.12 -9.71
CA SER A 72 -19.75 1.11 -9.38
C SER A 72 -18.91 1.47 -10.59
N PRO A 73 -17.73 2.11 -10.43
CA PRO A 73 -16.79 2.28 -11.52
C PRO A 73 -16.08 0.98 -11.94
N LEU A 74 -16.31 -0.11 -11.22
CA LEU A 74 -15.77 -1.43 -11.55
C LEU A 74 -16.84 -2.28 -12.21
N TRP A 75 -16.46 -2.95 -13.30
CA TRP A 75 -17.33 -3.85 -14.03
C TRP A 75 -17.79 -5.04 -13.19
N SER A 76 -19.08 -5.30 -13.18
CA SER A 76 -19.72 -6.34 -12.37
C SER A 76 -20.48 -7.36 -13.22
N ASN A 77 -20.97 -8.42 -12.57
CA ASN A 77 -21.89 -9.37 -13.23
C ASN A 77 -23.23 -8.74 -13.59
N ALA A 78 -23.66 -7.68 -12.89
CA ALA A 78 -24.84 -6.92 -13.25
C ALA A 78 -24.64 -6.20 -14.59
N ASP A 79 -23.48 -5.55 -14.77
CA ASP A 79 -23.15 -4.89 -16.04
C ASP A 79 -23.05 -5.88 -17.20
N LEU A 80 -22.58 -7.11 -16.92
CA LEU A 80 -22.55 -8.16 -17.94
C LEU A 80 -23.97 -8.60 -18.35
N ALA A 81 -24.92 -8.64 -17.42
CA ALA A 81 -26.31 -8.95 -17.73
C ALA A 81 -27.00 -7.81 -18.50
N GLU A 82 -26.75 -6.55 -18.12
CA GLU A 82 -27.23 -5.37 -18.86
C GLU A 82 -26.66 -5.33 -20.28
N LEU A 83 -25.36 -5.65 -20.43
CA LEU A 83 -24.75 -5.74 -21.77
C LEU A 83 -25.39 -6.84 -22.61
N GLN A 84 -25.79 -7.98 -22.02
CA GLN A 84 -26.48 -9.05 -22.75
C GLN A 84 -27.82 -8.54 -23.31
N LEU A 85 -28.62 -7.89 -22.45
CA LEU A 85 -29.91 -7.32 -22.84
C LEU A 85 -29.74 -6.20 -23.90
N TYR A 86 -28.72 -5.36 -23.73
CA TYR A 86 -28.39 -4.31 -24.68
C TYR A 86 -27.98 -4.87 -26.06
N ALA A 87 -27.14 -5.89 -26.12
CA ALA A 87 -26.72 -6.56 -27.32
C ALA A 87 -27.94 -7.16 -28.08
N GLU A 88 -28.86 -7.79 -27.34
CA GLU A 88 -30.07 -8.38 -27.91
C GLU A 88 -31.03 -7.31 -28.44
N THR A 89 -31.32 -6.30 -27.63
CA THR A 89 -32.37 -5.30 -27.96
C THR A 89 -31.91 -4.24 -28.96
N ARG A 90 -30.65 -3.81 -28.87
CA ARG A 90 -30.11 -2.72 -29.70
C ARG A 90 -29.43 -3.22 -30.97
N HIS A 91 -28.78 -4.38 -30.92
CA HIS A 91 -28.00 -4.93 -32.02
C HIS A 91 -28.54 -6.26 -32.58
N GLY A 92 -29.60 -6.83 -32.01
CA GLY A 92 -30.15 -8.09 -32.46
C GLY A 92 -29.21 -9.29 -32.27
N LEU A 93 -28.27 -9.20 -31.33
CA LEU A 93 -27.21 -10.19 -31.07
C LEU A 93 -27.56 -11.07 -29.87
N LEU A 94 -27.84 -12.34 -30.12
CA LEU A 94 -28.01 -13.34 -29.05
C LEU A 94 -26.64 -13.84 -28.59
N ALA A 95 -26.25 -13.55 -27.36
CA ALA A 95 -24.97 -13.90 -26.80
C ALA A 95 -25.08 -14.72 -25.51
N THR A 96 -24.14 -15.63 -25.28
CA THR A 96 -23.96 -16.26 -23.97
C THR A 96 -23.12 -15.34 -23.07
N LEU A 97 -23.34 -15.43 -21.74
CA LEU A 97 -22.55 -14.66 -20.77
C LEU A 97 -21.05 -14.97 -20.89
N GLU A 98 -20.68 -16.20 -21.24
CA GLU A 98 -19.28 -16.59 -21.47
C GLU A 98 -18.68 -15.85 -22.68
N ALA A 99 -19.39 -15.82 -23.82
CA ALA A 99 -18.93 -15.10 -25.02
C ALA A 99 -18.83 -13.60 -24.76
N LEU A 100 -19.80 -13.01 -24.06
CA LEU A 100 -19.74 -11.62 -23.63
C LEU A 100 -18.56 -11.34 -22.69
N SER A 101 -18.34 -12.19 -21.71
CA SER A 101 -17.21 -12.05 -20.79
C SER A 101 -15.88 -12.06 -21.54
N VAL A 102 -15.69 -12.97 -22.49
CA VAL A 102 -14.49 -13.04 -23.34
C VAL A 102 -14.34 -11.74 -24.16
N ALA A 103 -15.42 -11.29 -24.80
CA ALA A 103 -15.41 -10.05 -25.60
C ALA A 103 -15.08 -8.81 -24.78
N VAL A 104 -15.74 -8.66 -23.61
CA VAL A 104 -15.49 -7.55 -22.66
C VAL A 104 -14.04 -7.53 -22.19
N HIS A 105 -13.51 -8.66 -21.74
CA HIS A 105 -12.11 -8.72 -21.30
C HIS A 105 -11.14 -8.38 -22.43
N ARG A 106 -11.35 -8.90 -23.63
CA ARG A 106 -10.50 -8.64 -24.78
C ARG A 106 -10.57 -7.17 -25.21
N HIS A 107 -11.78 -6.60 -25.31
CA HIS A 107 -12.00 -5.18 -25.62
C HIS A 107 -11.34 -4.28 -24.57
N ALA A 108 -11.57 -4.54 -23.29
CA ALA A 108 -10.98 -3.78 -22.18
C ALA A 108 -9.43 -3.83 -22.22
N HIS A 109 -8.83 -4.99 -22.46
CA HIS A 109 -7.38 -5.12 -22.58
C HIS A 109 -6.76 -4.37 -23.77
N ARG A 110 -7.51 -4.17 -24.87
CA ARG A 110 -7.07 -3.29 -25.97
C ARG A 110 -7.13 -1.82 -25.56
N ASN A 111 -8.07 -1.46 -24.69
CA ASN A 111 -8.33 -0.11 -24.21
C ASN A 111 -7.85 0.07 -22.76
N ARG A 112 -6.67 -0.49 -22.41
CA ARG A 112 -6.12 -0.38 -21.06
C ARG A 112 -5.68 1.04 -20.71
N PHE A 113 -5.79 1.38 -19.44
CA PHE A 113 -5.32 2.63 -18.87
C PHE A 113 -4.70 2.39 -17.49
N HIS A 114 -3.99 3.37 -16.98
CA HIS A 114 -3.39 3.29 -15.66
C HIS A 114 -3.73 4.55 -14.86
N PRO A 115 -4.78 4.53 -14.03
CA PRO A 115 -5.34 5.75 -13.44
C PRO A 115 -4.30 6.60 -12.71
N LEU A 116 -3.41 5.96 -11.97
CA LEU A 116 -2.36 6.65 -11.23
C LEU A 116 -1.27 7.26 -12.13
N ARG A 117 -0.83 6.57 -13.19
CA ARG A 117 0.15 7.12 -14.13
C ARG A 117 -0.45 8.26 -14.94
N ASP A 118 -1.69 8.10 -15.37
CA ASP A 118 -2.41 9.12 -16.13
C ASP A 118 -2.60 10.39 -15.27
N TYR A 119 -2.97 10.22 -13.99
CA TYR A 119 -3.00 11.31 -13.01
C TYR A 119 -1.64 12.00 -12.88
N LEU A 120 -0.58 11.25 -12.58
CA LEU A 120 0.77 11.82 -12.40
C LEU A 120 1.29 12.51 -13.68
N ALA A 121 0.98 11.98 -14.85
CA ALA A 121 1.38 12.55 -16.14
C ALA A 121 0.61 13.85 -16.48
N SER A 122 -0.59 14.02 -15.94
CA SER A 122 -1.40 15.24 -16.15
C SER A 122 -0.92 16.44 -15.33
N LEU A 123 -0.06 16.21 -14.32
CA LEU A 123 0.37 17.25 -13.40
C LEU A 123 1.44 18.17 -14.00
N VAL A 124 1.31 19.46 -13.74
CA VAL A 124 2.28 20.49 -14.15
C VAL A 124 2.84 21.19 -12.92
N TRP A 125 4.16 21.10 -12.73
CA TRP A 125 4.84 21.72 -11.60
C TRP A 125 5.01 23.24 -11.78
N ASP A 126 4.61 23.99 -10.77
CA ASP A 126 4.73 25.45 -10.71
C ASP A 126 6.15 25.96 -10.39
N ARG A 127 7.13 25.04 -10.32
CA ARG A 127 8.55 25.27 -9.99
C ARG A 127 8.85 25.74 -8.57
N ARG A 128 7.88 25.73 -7.66
CA ARG A 128 8.09 26.03 -6.23
C ARG A 128 8.44 24.72 -5.50
N LYS A 129 9.56 24.73 -4.77
CA LYS A 129 10.03 23.58 -4.01
C LYS A 129 9.17 23.35 -2.77
N ARG A 130 8.64 22.13 -2.60
CA ARG A 130 7.77 21.72 -1.49
C ARG A 130 8.13 20.36 -0.90
N ILE A 131 8.60 19.41 -1.74
CA ILE A 131 8.77 18.01 -1.35
C ILE A 131 9.80 17.78 -0.26
N ASP A 132 10.78 18.65 -0.09
CA ASP A 132 11.77 18.53 0.98
C ASP A 132 11.18 18.84 2.37
N ARG A 133 10.15 19.65 2.43
CA ARG A 133 9.62 20.21 3.70
C ARG A 133 8.15 19.91 3.92
N TRP A 134 7.55 18.97 3.20
CA TRP A 134 6.12 18.73 3.36
C TRP A 134 5.78 18.19 4.75
N LEU A 135 6.62 17.31 5.34
CA LEU A 135 6.44 16.84 6.72
C LEU A 135 6.58 17.97 7.72
N CYS A 136 7.54 18.88 7.52
CA CYS A 136 7.73 20.04 8.40
C CYS A 136 6.56 21.03 8.26
N LYS A 137 6.20 21.39 7.03
CA LYS A 137 5.19 22.42 6.74
C LYS A 137 3.77 22.00 7.11
N TYR A 138 3.42 20.75 6.80
CA TYR A 138 2.05 20.27 6.94
C TYR A 138 1.82 19.36 8.14
N CYS A 139 2.87 18.71 8.66
CA CYS A 139 2.73 17.79 9.79
C CYS A 139 3.48 18.27 11.05
N GLY A 140 4.09 19.47 11.01
CA GLY A 140 4.77 20.04 12.17
C GLY A 140 6.02 19.25 12.60
N ALA A 141 6.64 18.50 11.69
CA ALA A 141 7.91 17.83 11.96
C ALA A 141 9.04 18.86 12.09
N GLU A 142 10.06 18.54 12.88
CA GLU A 142 11.26 19.35 13.01
C GLU A 142 12.00 19.44 11.66
N ASP A 143 12.48 20.65 11.32
CA ASP A 143 13.15 20.92 10.04
C ASP A 143 14.64 20.56 10.10
N THR A 144 14.93 19.27 10.13
CA THR A 144 16.28 18.72 10.10
C THR A 144 16.68 18.24 8.70
N PRO A 145 18.00 18.10 8.41
CA PRO A 145 18.45 17.47 7.15
C PRO A 145 17.88 16.06 6.94
N PHE A 146 17.71 15.30 8.02
CA PHE A 146 17.11 13.96 7.98
C PHE A 146 15.62 14.02 7.60
N THR A 147 14.82 14.84 8.29
CA THR A 147 13.40 15.01 8.00
C THR A 147 13.17 15.47 6.56
N ARG A 148 13.99 16.39 6.05
CA ARG A 148 13.93 16.83 4.63
C ARG A 148 14.24 15.68 3.68
N ALA A 149 15.25 14.86 3.99
CA ALA A 149 15.58 13.70 3.19
C ALA A 149 14.42 12.69 3.14
N ILE A 150 13.82 12.35 4.28
CA ILE A 150 12.67 11.44 4.35
C ILE A 150 11.46 12.02 3.61
N SER A 151 11.14 13.30 3.84
CA SER A 151 10.08 14.01 3.12
C SER A 151 10.18 13.80 1.61
N ARG A 152 11.35 14.05 1.06
CA ARG A 152 11.62 13.91 -0.37
C ARG A 152 11.58 12.46 -0.83
N ARG A 153 12.29 11.56 -0.14
CA ARG A 153 12.46 10.15 -0.56
C ARG A 153 11.17 9.37 -0.54
N PHE A 154 10.27 9.64 0.42
CA PHE A 154 8.95 9.00 0.46
C PHE A 154 8.12 9.32 -0.80
N LEU A 155 8.04 10.60 -1.20
CA LEU A 155 7.29 10.98 -2.39
C LEU A 155 7.92 10.43 -3.68
N LEU A 156 9.26 10.46 -3.79
CA LEU A 156 9.93 9.86 -4.92
C LEU A 156 9.72 8.34 -4.99
N ALA A 157 9.72 7.63 -3.85
CA ALA A 157 9.45 6.20 -3.80
C ALA A 157 8.03 5.86 -4.30
N ALA A 158 7.05 6.67 -3.90
CA ALA A 158 5.68 6.53 -4.37
C ALA A 158 5.56 6.74 -5.89
N VAL A 159 6.21 7.77 -6.43
CA VAL A 159 6.28 8.00 -7.89
C VAL A 159 7.01 6.85 -8.60
N ALA A 160 8.13 6.38 -8.05
CA ALA A 160 8.90 5.26 -8.63
C ALA A 160 8.05 3.98 -8.73
N ARG A 161 7.29 3.64 -7.68
CA ARG A 161 6.36 2.48 -7.68
C ARG A 161 5.21 2.64 -8.67
N ALA A 162 4.70 3.85 -8.87
CA ALA A 162 3.68 4.14 -9.87
C ALA A 162 4.23 4.04 -11.29
N ALA A 163 5.40 4.64 -11.55
CA ALA A 163 6.04 4.66 -12.86
C ALA A 163 6.58 3.28 -13.27
N TYR A 164 7.23 2.60 -12.33
CA TYR A 164 7.85 1.29 -12.53
C TYR A 164 7.42 0.32 -11.39
N PRO A 165 6.28 -0.36 -11.52
CA PRO A 165 5.86 -1.38 -10.57
C PRO A 165 6.97 -2.42 -10.35
N GLY A 166 7.19 -2.78 -9.10
CA GLY A 166 8.33 -3.63 -8.74
C GLY A 166 9.62 -2.87 -8.44
N ALA A 167 9.66 -1.53 -8.58
CA ALA A 167 10.79 -0.73 -8.10
C ALA A 167 11.11 -1.08 -6.64
N LYS A 168 12.40 -1.24 -6.31
CA LYS A 168 12.79 -1.62 -4.96
C LYS A 168 12.59 -0.47 -3.99
N VAL A 169 11.58 -0.62 -3.12
CA VAL A 169 11.29 0.29 -2.00
C VAL A 169 11.19 -0.57 -0.76
N ASP A 170 12.28 -0.68 -0.01
CA ASP A 170 12.42 -1.54 1.16
C ASP A 170 12.42 -0.76 2.48
N ALA A 171 12.11 0.52 2.42
CA ALA A 171 11.98 1.38 3.59
C ALA A 171 10.60 2.06 3.60
N MET A 172 10.14 2.41 4.79
CA MET A 172 8.92 3.19 5.00
C MET A 172 9.14 4.31 6.01
N ALA A 173 8.55 5.46 5.76
CA ALA A 173 8.46 6.52 6.74
C ALA A 173 7.50 6.09 7.88
N VAL A 174 7.82 6.46 9.11
CA VAL A 174 6.97 6.19 10.28
C VAL A 174 6.63 7.53 10.93
N LEU A 175 5.36 7.91 10.88
CA LEU A 175 4.87 9.15 11.48
C LEU A 175 4.51 8.92 12.94
N GLU A 176 5.30 9.50 13.83
CA GLU A 176 5.15 9.39 15.28
C GLU A 176 4.43 10.62 15.82
N GLY A 177 3.42 10.44 16.62
CA GLY A 177 2.73 11.56 17.26
C GLY A 177 1.41 11.17 17.89
N GLY A 178 0.83 12.05 18.67
CA GLY A 178 -0.39 11.79 19.43
C GLY A 178 -1.56 11.28 18.58
N GLN A 179 -2.52 10.69 19.25
CA GLN A 179 -3.76 10.27 18.62
C GLN A 179 -4.57 11.49 18.14
N GLY A 180 -5.28 11.37 17.03
CA GLY A 180 -6.18 12.40 16.54
C GLY A 180 -5.53 13.61 15.85
N ILE A 181 -4.19 13.68 15.75
CA ILE A 181 -3.49 14.83 15.12
C ILE A 181 -3.60 14.88 13.59
N GLY A 182 -4.26 13.88 12.95
CA GLY A 182 -4.54 13.87 11.52
C GLY A 182 -3.54 13.09 10.65
N LYS A 183 -2.72 12.20 11.23
CA LYS A 183 -1.73 11.38 10.47
C LYS A 183 -2.36 10.63 9.30
N SER A 184 -3.31 9.74 9.58
CA SER A 184 -3.97 8.91 8.57
C SER A 184 -4.76 9.74 7.55
N ARG A 185 -5.45 10.80 8.01
CA ARG A 185 -6.14 11.73 7.10
C ARG A 185 -5.18 12.43 6.14
N THR A 186 -4.00 12.81 6.61
CA THR A 186 -2.93 13.38 5.77
C THR A 186 -2.49 12.41 4.68
N LEU A 187 -2.24 11.16 5.04
CA LEU A 187 -1.79 10.12 4.09
C LEU A 187 -2.89 9.79 3.08
N ARG A 188 -4.13 9.67 3.53
CA ARG A 188 -5.31 9.48 2.68
C ARG A 188 -5.50 10.64 1.70
N THR A 189 -5.40 11.89 2.18
CA THR A 189 -5.48 13.08 1.34
C THR A 189 -4.35 13.12 0.32
N LEU A 190 -3.15 12.75 0.71
CA LEU A 190 -1.99 12.71 -0.18
C LEU A 190 -2.15 11.67 -1.30
N ALA A 191 -2.61 10.47 -0.97
CA ALA A 191 -2.85 9.39 -1.94
C ALA A 191 -4.06 9.69 -2.84
N GLY A 192 -5.13 10.19 -2.25
CA GLY A 192 -6.50 10.17 -2.77
C GLY A 192 -7.24 8.94 -2.24
N ASP A 193 -8.54 9.12 -1.94
CA ASP A 193 -9.35 8.08 -1.28
C ASP A 193 -9.33 6.74 -2.03
N GLU A 194 -9.33 6.79 -3.35
CA GLU A 194 -9.37 5.61 -4.23
C GLU A 194 -8.05 4.81 -4.28
N PHE A 195 -6.92 5.41 -3.84
CA PHE A 195 -5.59 4.80 -3.88
C PHE A 195 -4.97 4.59 -2.50
N PHE A 196 -5.73 4.82 -1.45
CA PHE A 196 -5.30 4.68 -0.08
C PHE A 196 -5.95 3.47 0.61
N ASN A 197 -5.20 2.79 1.45
CA ASN A 197 -5.74 1.75 2.33
C ASN A 197 -5.03 1.78 3.70
N ASP A 198 -5.80 1.63 4.76
CA ASP A 198 -5.37 1.56 6.16
C ASP A 198 -5.92 0.31 6.88
N ALA A 199 -6.52 -0.61 6.14
CA ALA A 199 -7.00 -1.86 6.71
C ALA A 199 -5.84 -2.69 7.29
N PRO A 200 -6.06 -3.45 8.37
CA PRO A 200 -5.05 -4.35 8.89
C PRO A 200 -4.58 -5.35 7.84
N LEU A 201 -3.26 -5.43 7.63
CA LEU A 201 -2.65 -6.32 6.65
C LEU A 201 -2.02 -7.53 7.34
N ASN A 202 -2.40 -8.72 6.90
CA ASN A 202 -1.73 -9.93 7.36
C ASN A 202 -0.41 -10.13 6.57
N PHE A 203 0.71 -9.76 7.17
CA PHE A 203 2.04 -9.86 6.57
C PHE A 203 2.55 -11.30 6.42
N THR A 204 1.84 -12.30 6.92
CA THR A 204 2.21 -13.72 6.81
C THR A 204 1.45 -14.46 5.71
N ASP A 205 0.28 -13.98 5.31
CA ASP A 205 -0.50 -14.51 4.19
C ASP A 205 -0.20 -13.72 2.91
N VAL A 206 0.68 -14.29 2.07
CA VAL A 206 1.12 -13.64 0.81
C VAL A 206 -0.04 -13.41 -0.14
N ARG A 207 -0.98 -14.36 -0.25
CA ARG A 207 -2.13 -14.22 -1.17
C ARG A 207 -3.06 -13.11 -0.72
N GLN A 208 -3.52 -13.16 0.52
CA GLN A 208 -4.41 -12.13 1.07
C GLN A 208 -3.75 -10.75 1.01
N GLY A 209 -2.46 -10.67 1.33
CA GLY A 209 -1.69 -9.44 1.23
C GLY A 209 -1.64 -8.89 -0.20
N ALA A 210 -1.35 -9.73 -1.19
CA ALA A 210 -1.26 -9.33 -2.59
C ALA A 210 -2.61 -8.88 -3.16
N GLU A 211 -3.69 -9.61 -2.87
CA GLU A 211 -5.05 -9.24 -3.27
C GLU A 211 -5.47 -7.89 -2.65
N ALA A 212 -5.18 -7.68 -1.36
CA ALA A 212 -5.52 -6.44 -0.67
C ALA A 212 -4.73 -5.21 -1.18
N MET A 213 -3.50 -5.40 -1.66
CA MET A 213 -2.68 -4.32 -2.23
C MET A 213 -3.06 -3.93 -3.66
N THR A 214 -3.91 -4.72 -4.32
CA THR A 214 -4.34 -4.43 -5.69
C THR A 214 -5.13 -3.12 -5.73
N GLY A 215 -4.70 -2.18 -6.57
CA GLY A 215 -5.34 -0.86 -6.67
C GLY A 215 -4.85 0.17 -5.65
N VAL A 216 -3.98 -0.19 -4.72
CA VAL A 216 -3.48 0.71 -3.68
C VAL A 216 -2.14 1.34 -4.07
N TRP A 217 -1.98 2.62 -3.81
CA TRP A 217 -0.73 3.37 -3.98
C TRP A 217 -0.01 3.62 -2.65
N ILE A 218 -0.74 4.06 -1.63
CA ILE A 218 -0.19 4.26 -0.28
C ILE A 218 -0.94 3.37 0.69
N TRP A 219 -0.21 2.49 1.37
CA TRP A 219 -0.75 1.64 2.43
C TRP A 219 -0.26 2.11 3.79
N GLU A 220 -1.17 2.43 4.68
CA GLU A 220 -0.84 2.75 6.06
C GLU A 220 -0.74 1.49 6.92
N VAL A 221 0.38 1.33 7.59
CA VAL A 221 0.58 0.34 8.65
C VAL A 221 0.40 1.06 9.98
N SER A 222 -0.80 0.95 10.54
CA SER A 222 -1.16 1.63 11.78
C SER A 222 -0.63 0.90 13.01
N GLU A 223 -0.52 1.62 14.13
CA GLU A 223 -0.25 1.08 15.47
C GLU A 223 1.02 0.24 15.61
N LEU A 224 2.11 0.66 14.96
CA LEU A 224 3.39 -0.06 15.02
C LEU A 224 3.90 -0.31 16.46
N ALA A 225 3.57 0.57 17.40
CA ALA A 225 3.95 0.40 18.81
C ALA A 225 3.31 -0.83 19.48
N GLY A 226 2.11 -1.23 19.03
CA GLY A 226 1.41 -2.42 19.54
C GLY A 226 1.93 -3.75 19.00
N MET A 227 2.78 -3.73 17.97
CA MET A 227 3.19 -4.94 17.25
C MET A 227 4.28 -5.72 17.97
N GLY A 228 4.14 -7.05 17.98
CA GLY A 228 5.13 -7.96 18.50
C GLY A 228 6.37 -8.10 17.60
N ARG A 229 7.46 -8.68 18.13
CA ARG A 229 8.71 -8.91 17.37
C ARG A 229 8.50 -9.70 16.08
N ALA A 230 7.63 -10.72 16.12
CA ALA A 230 7.35 -11.57 14.95
C ALA A 230 6.64 -10.76 13.84
N GLU A 231 5.73 -9.86 14.19
CA GLU A 231 5.03 -8.99 13.27
C GLU A 231 5.97 -7.97 12.64
N VAL A 232 6.82 -7.30 13.44
CA VAL A 232 7.84 -6.38 12.94
C VAL A 232 8.81 -7.08 11.98
N ALA A 233 9.22 -8.31 12.29
CA ALA A 233 10.06 -9.11 11.41
C ALA A 233 9.32 -9.52 10.11
N ALA A 234 8.03 -9.79 10.18
CA ALA A 234 7.19 -10.05 9.01
C ALA A 234 7.06 -8.80 8.12
N ILE A 235 6.82 -7.62 8.71
CA ILE A 235 6.81 -6.34 7.99
C ILE A 235 8.13 -6.10 7.25
N LYS A 236 9.27 -6.29 7.90
CA LYS A 236 10.59 -6.11 7.28
C LYS A 236 10.82 -7.01 6.06
N ARG A 237 10.39 -8.27 6.15
CA ARG A 237 10.44 -9.20 5.00
C ARG A 237 9.49 -8.75 3.90
N PHE A 238 8.30 -8.36 4.27
CA PHE A 238 7.26 -7.91 3.35
C PHE A 238 7.68 -6.64 2.60
N LEU A 239 8.22 -5.63 3.28
CA LEU A 239 8.73 -4.40 2.66
C LEU A 239 9.81 -4.67 1.60
N SER A 240 10.63 -5.70 1.80
CA SER A 240 11.74 -6.02 0.91
C SER A 240 11.31 -6.66 -0.42
N ALA A 241 10.06 -7.12 -0.54
CA ALA A 241 9.56 -7.73 -1.75
C ALA A 241 9.24 -6.67 -2.82
N THR A 242 9.61 -6.97 -4.06
CA THR A 242 9.33 -6.14 -5.22
C THR A 242 8.10 -6.61 -5.98
N GLU A 243 7.75 -7.88 -5.81
CA GLU A 243 6.63 -8.55 -6.46
C GLU A 243 6.00 -9.55 -5.50
N ASP A 244 4.76 -9.90 -5.74
CA ASP A 244 4.03 -10.94 -5.05
C ASP A 244 3.70 -12.05 -6.03
N ARG A 245 3.98 -13.29 -5.61
CA ARG A 245 3.69 -14.47 -6.40
C ARG A 245 2.64 -15.31 -5.70
N TYR A 246 1.45 -15.35 -6.26
CA TYR A 246 0.32 -16.05 -5.68
C TYR A 246 -0.64 -16.57 -6.75
N ARG A 247 -1.56 -17.43 -6.35
CA ARG A 247 -2.65 -17.89 -7.19
C ARG A 247 -3.93 -17.16 -6.74
N PRO A 248 -4.53 -16.31 -7.60
CA PRO A 248 -5.77 -15.61 -7.27
C PRO A 248 -6.90 -16.60 -6.91
N ALA A 249 -7.85 -16.12 -6.11
CA ALA A 249 -9.06 -16.89 -5.86
C ALA A 249 -9.75 -17.23 -7.20
N TYR A 250 -10.06 -18.51 -7.40
CA TYR A 250 -10.60 -19.04 -8.67
C TYR A 250 -9.66 -18.97 -9.88
N GLY A 251 -8.45 -18.44 -9.74
CA GLY A 251 -7.43 -18.46 -10.80
C GLY A 251 -6.91 -19.88 -11.06
N ARG A 252 -6.59 -20.20 -12.31
CA ARG A 252 -6.01 -21.51 -12.69
C ARG A 252 -4.49 -21.50 -12.55
N GLU A 253 -3.86 -20.36 -12.73
CA GLU A 253 -2.42 -20.19 -12.80
C GLU A 253 -1.88 -19.33 -11.66
N VAL A 254 -0.58 -19.49 -11.39
CA VAL A 254 0.15 -18.62 -10.47
C VAL A 254 0.52 -17.34 -11.21
N GLU A 255 0.18 -16.20 -10.63
CA GLU A 255 0.51 -14.90 -11.17
C GLU A 255 1.67 -14.27 -10.38
N THR A 256 2.50 -13.51 -11.08
CA THR A 256 3.51 -12.63 -10.49
C THR A 256 3.06 -11.19 -10.68
N VAL A 257 2.82 -10.50 -9.57
CA VAL A 257 2.29 -9.13 -9.57
C VAL A 257 3.33 -8.19 -9.02
N PRO A 258 3.94 -7.32 -9.87
CA PRO A 258 4.84 -6.28 -9.39
C PRO A 258 4.12 -5.29 -8.49
N ARG A 259 4.72 -4.92 -7.37
CA ARG A 259 4.12 -4.00 -6.39
C ARG A 259 4.10 -2.57 -6.89
N SER A 260 2.93 -1.94 -6.84
CA SER A 260 2.72 -0.51 -7.17
C SER A 260 2.59 0.36 -5.92
N CYS A 261 2.41 -0.23 -4.73
CA CYS A 261 2.21 0.50 -3.49
C CYS A 261 3.52 0.78 -2.74
N VAL A 262 3.50 1.85 -1.94
CA VAL A 262 4.46 2.14 -0.89
C VAL A 262 3.78 2.05 0.47
N PHE A 263 4.58 1.77 1.50
CA PHE A 263 4.10 1.66 2.87
C PHE A 263 4.51 2.87 3.69
N VAL A 264 3.65 3.25 4.62
CA VAL A 264 3.92 4.29 5.62
C VAL A 264 3.40 3.81 6.96
N GLY A 265 4.23 3.88 7.98
CA GLY A 265 3.85 3.53 9.33
C GLY A 265 3.25 4.72 10.06
N THR A 266 2.29 4.47 10.94
CA THR A 266 1.85 5.44 11.94
C THR A 266 1.90 4.82 13.33
N THR A 267 2.29 5.61 14.32
CA THR A 267 2.36 5.15 15.69
C THR A 267 2.07 6.29 16.66
N ASN A 268 1.59 5.89 17.82
CA ASN A 268 1.44 6.76 18.99
C ASN A 268 2.42 6.21 20.05
N PRO A 269 3.68 6.67 20.06
CA PRO A 269 4.64 6.18 21.02
C PRO A 269 4.16 6.52 22.43
N ASP A 270 4.39 5.62 23.37
CA ASP A 270 4.20 5.87 24.78
C ASP A 270 5.24 6.87 25.33
N ALA A 271 5.25 7.07 26.66
CA ALA A 271 6.17 8.00 27.29
C ALA A 271 7.65 7.65 27.08
N SER A 272 7.99 6.37 26.88
CA SER A 272 9.35 5.91 26.59
C SER A 272 9.77 6.21 25.15
N GLY A 273 8.80 6.32 24.25
CA GLY A 273 9.04 6.48 22.80
C GLY A 273 9.59 5.24 22.14
N GLU A 274 9.72 4.15 22.86
CA GLU A 274 10.29 2.89 22.39
C GLU A 274 9.21 1.98 21.82
N TYR A 275 9.38 1.51 20.58
CA TYR A 275 8.44 0.59 19.94
C TYR A 275 9.07 -0.41 18.96
N LEU A 276 10.36 -0.30 18.71
CA LEU A 276 11.08 -1.23 17.83
C LEU A 276 11.70 -2.37 18.67
N ARG A 277 11.03 -3.52 18.64
CA ARG A 277 11.41 -4.70 19.44
C ARG A 277 12.49 -5.58 18.82
N ASP A 278 12.70 -5.49 17.51
CA ASP A 278 13.72 -6.26 16.80
C ASP A 278 14.89 -5.36 16.38
N ARG A 279 16.09 -5.68 16.87
CA ARG A 279 17.31 -4.89 16.62
C ARG A 279 17.86 -5.04 15.19
N SER A 280 17.41 -6.05 14.45
CA SER A 280 17.92 -6.33 13.10
C SER A 280 17.12 -5.63 12.00
N GLY A 281 17.82 -5.09 10.99
CA GLY A 281 17.18 -4.58 9.77
C GLY A 281 16.31 -3.32 9.92
N ASN A 282 16.45 -2.57 11.03
CA ASN A 282 15.65 -1.38 11.33
C ASN A 282 15.92 -0.20 10.39
N ARG A 283 16.98 -0.23 9.56
CA ARG A 283 17.23 0.76 8.50
C ARG A 283 16.03 0.93 7.53
N ARG A 284 15.06 0.02 7.58
CA ARG A 284 13.82 0.09 6.81
C ARG A 284 12.79 1.03 7.38
N PHE A 285 12.92 1.40 8.64
CA PHE A 285 12.03 2.36 9.30
C PHE A 285 12.69 3.72 9.37
N TRP A 286 11.97 4.73 8.90
CA TRP A 286 12.41 6.12 8.95
C TRP A 286 11.48 6.93 9.85
N PRO A 287 11.73 6.92 11.16
CA PRO A 287 10.86 7.58 12.12
C PRO A 287 10.94 9.10 12.00
N VAL A 288 9.79 9.75 12.00
CA VAL A 288 9.66 11.22 11.98
C VAL A 288 8.58 11.61 12.97
N ARG A 289 8.96 12.40 13.98
CA ARG A 289 8.01 12.99 14.94
C ARG A 289 7.21 14.08 14.26
N VAL A 290 5.89 13.97 14.37
CA VAL A 290 4.94 14.94 13.83
C VAL A 290 4.05 15.46 14.96
N GLN A 291 3.59 16.72 14.83
CA GLN A 291 2.75 17.36 15.82
C GLN A 291 1.31 17.40 15.34
N GLN A 292 0.91 18.49 14.69
CA GLN A 292 -0.44 18.64 14.15
C GLN A 292 -0.41 18.67 12.63
N CYS A 293 -1.20 17.81 11.99
CA CYS A 293 -1.30 17.74 10.56
C CYS A 293 -2.35 18.71 10.01
N LYS A 294 -1.94 19.52 9.03
CA LYS A 294 -2.78 20.53 8.36
C LYS A 294 -3.37 19.93 7.08
N VAL A 295 -4.38 19.07 7.24
CA VAL A 295 -4.96 18.28 6.14
C VAL A 295 -5.43 19.13 4.97
N ASP A 296 -6.15 20.26 5.24
CA ASP A 296 -6.65 21.15 4.19
C ASP A 296 -5.52 21.84 3.39
N ALA A 297 -4.38 22.08 4.04
CA ALA A 297 -3.22 22.65 3.36
C ALA A 297 -2.55 21.62 2.44
N ILE A 298 -2.52 20.34 2.84
CA ILE A 298 -2.09 19.26 1.96
C ILE A 298 -3.05 19.08 0.79
N ALA A 299 -4.35 19.10 1.02
CA ALA A 299 -5.33 18.97 -0.05
C ALA A 299 -5.13 20.02 -1.15
N ARG A 300 -4.86 21.28 -0.78
CA ARG A 300 -4.57 22.36 -1.73
C ARG A 300 -3.27 22.19 -2.50
N ASP A 301 -2.22 21.70 -1.84
CA ASP A 301 -0.87 21.62 -2.40
C ASP A 301 -0.54 20.22 -2.95
N ARG A 302 -1.45 19.24 -2.85
CA ARG A 302 -1.28 17.84 -3.20
C ARG A 302 -0.71 17.65 -4.60
N ASP A 303 -1.36 18.22 -5.59
CA ASP A 303 -0.97 18.06 -6.99
C ASP A 303 0.40 18.66 -7.26
N GLN A 304 0.76 19.76 -6.57
CA GLN A 304 2.07 20.38 -6.70
C GLN A 304 3.18 19.58 -5.99
N LEU A 305 2.85 18.89 -4.89
CA LEU A 305 3.78 17.95 -4.26
C LEU A 305 4.10 16.79 -5.21
N TRP A 306 3.09 16.20 -5.83
CA TRP A 306 3.28 15.13 -6.79
C TRP A 306 3.94 15.60 -8.08
N ALA A 307 3.57 16.75 -8.61
CA ALA A 307 4.20 17.33 -9.79
C ALA A 307 5.70 17.56 -9.60
N GLU A 308 6.12 18.11 -8.44
CA GLU A 308 7.53 18.26 -8.10
C GLU A 308 8.23 16.90 -7.99
N ALA A 309 7.59 15.91 -7.34
CA ALA A 309 8.15 14.56 -7.20
C ALA A 309 8.33 13.86 -8.55
N VAL A 310 7.36 14.00 -9.47
CA VAL A 310 7.46 13.48 -10.85
C VAL A 310 8.65 14.09 -11.58
N VAL A 311 8.81 15.41 -11.50
CA VAL A 311 9.95 16.11 -12.14
C VAL A 311 11.28 15.67 -11.53
N ALA A 312 11.34 15.51 -10.20
CA ALA A 312 12.55 15.05 -9.51
C ALA A 312 12.91 13.61 -9.91
N TYR A 313 11.92 12.72 -9.95
CA TYR A 313 12.08 11.34 -10.44
C TYR A 313 12.56 11.31 -11.90
N GLY A 314 11.93 12.09 -12.78
CA GLY A 314 12.31 12.20 -14.19
C GLY A 314 13.74 12.72 -14.42
N ARG A 315 14.32 13.42 -13.45
CA ARG A 315 15.74 13.84 -13.44
C ARG A 315 16.70 12.76 -12.95
N GLY A 316 16.20 11.57 -12.62
CA GLY A 316 17.00 10.45 -12.12
C GLY A 316 17.35 10.55 -10.64
N GLU A 317 16.59 11.34 -9.85
CA GLU A 317 16.82 11.39 -8.42
C GLU A 317 16.40 10.08 -7.75
N HIS A 318 17.25 9.60 -6.86
CA HIS A 318 17.04 8.35 -6.15
C HIS A 318 16.00 8.50 -5.01
N TRP A 319 15.29 7.42 -4.71
CA TRP A 319 14.27 7.37 -3.64
C TRP A 319 14.73 6.63 -2.38
N TRP A 320 16.02 6.33 -2.25
CA TRP A 320 16.65 5.76 -1.06
C TRP A 320 17.68 6.72 -0.47
N LEU A 321 18.06 6.50 0.78
CA LEU A 321 19.09 7.28 1.46
C LEU A 321 20.48 6.86 0.98
N GLU A 322 21.28 7.78 0.46
CA GLU A 322 22.65 7.55 -0.05
C GLU A 322 23.69 8.22 0.83
N LYS A 323 23.39 9.45 1.29
CA LYS A 323 24.37 10.21 2.06
C LYS A 323 24.62 9.55 3.41
N ARG A 324 25.90 9.31 3.74
CA ARG A 324 26.33 8.71 5.00
C ARG A 324 25.70 9.43 6.22
N ALA A 325 25.64 10.76 6.19
CA ALA A 325 25.05 11.55 7.26
C ALA A 325 23.54 11.21 7.49
N HIS A 326 22.79 10.97 6.40
CA HIS A 326 21.38 10.57 6.53
C HIS A 326 21.23 9.14 7.01
N LEU A 327 22.13 8.23 6.63
CA LEU A 327 22.15 6.85 7.12
C LEU A 327 22.47 6.80 8.62
N VAL A 328 23.48 7.55 9.05
CA VAL A 328 23.84 7.68 10.47
C VAL A 328 22.70 8.31 11.27
N ALA A 329 22.06 9.35 10.75
CA ALA A 329 20.89 9.96 11.39
C ALA A 329 19.72 8.96 11.48
N ALA A 330 19.47 8.15 10.43
CA ALA A 330 18.45 7.11 10.48
C ALA A 330 18.77 6.04 11.53
N GLU A 331 20.02 5.61 11.63
CA GLU A 331 20.47 4.66 12.66
C GLU A 331 20.31 5.22 14.06
N HIS A 332 20.67 6.47 14.28
CA HIS A 332 20.49 7.16 15.56
C HIS A 332 19.00 7.26 15.93
N GLU A 333 18.16 7.75 15.02
CA GLU A 333 16.72 7.88 15.24
C GLU A 333 16.06 6.52 15.53
N VAL A 334 16.47 5.46 14.85
CA VAL A 334 16.04 4.10 15.14
C VAL A 334 16.55 3.63 16.50
N GLY A 335 17.79 3.95 16.84
CA GLY A 335 18.42 3.58 18.11
C GLY A 335 17.64 4.08 19.32
N THR A 336 17.14 5.31 19.27
CA THR A 336 16.35 5.92 20.36
C THR A 336 14.94 5.33 20.53
N ARG A 337 14.50 4.46 19.60
CA ARG A 337 13.18 3.80 19.63
C ARG A 337 13.26 2.29 19.82
N LEU A 338 14.47 1.80 20.03
CA LEU A 338 14.67 0.39 20.36
C LEU A 338 14.34 0.15 21.85
N GLU A 339 13.45 -0.80 22.11
CA GLU A 339 13.21 -1.25 23.47
C GLU A 339 14.53 -1.66 24.13
N GLU A 340 14.74 -1.23 25.37
CA GLU A 340 15.86 -1.68 26.16
C GLU A 340 15.88 -3.21 26.25
N ASN A 341 17.04 -3.76 26.07
CA ASN A 341 17.19 -5.20 26.21
C ASN A 341 17.16 -5.56 27.71
N PRO A 342 16.13 -6.25 28.21
CA PRO A 342 16.00 -6.57 29.65
C PRO A 342 17.16 -7.41 30.18
N TRP A 343 17.98 -7.97 29.29
CA TRP A 343 19.16 -8.72 29.62
C TRP A 343 20.45 -7.90 29.60
N LEU A 344 20.41 -6.64 29.15
CA LEU A 344 21.63 -5.83 28.99
C LEU A 344 22.37 -5.66 30.36
N ASP A 345 21.65 -5.20 31.37
CA ASP A 345 22.26 -4.97 32.70
C ASP A 345 22.66 -6.26 33.40
N ARG A 346 21.87 -7.33 33.23
CA ARG A 346 22.21 -8.64 33.76
C ARG A 346 23.46 -9.21 33.08
N THR A 347 23.53 -9.08 31.77
CA THR A 347 24.68 -9.52 30.98
C THR A 347 25.92 -8.69 31.31
N ARG A 348 25.78 -7.37 31.46
CA ARG A 348 26.85 -6.47 31.85
C ARG A 348 27.43 -6.88 33.22
N ARG A 349 26.57 -7.01 34.23
CA ARG A 349 26.99 -7.47 35.57
C ARG A 349 27.71 -8.83 35.56
N TYR A 350 27.22 -9.75 34.73
CA TYR A 350 27.86 -11.03 34.53
C TYR A 350 29.27 -10.90 33.95
N VAL A 351 29.42 -10.13 32.89
CA VAL A 351 30.67 -9.89 32.18
C VAL A 351 31.68 -9.18 33.06
N ASP A 352 31.25 -8.17 33.81
CA ASP A 352 32.13 -7.42 34.74
C ASP A 352 32.61 -8.27 35.93
N ALA A 353 31.74 -9.16 36.42
CA ALA A 353 32.09 -10.11 37.49
C ALA A 353 32.93 -11.29 36.99
N ASN A 354 32.89 -11.59 35.67
CA ASN A 354 33.57 -12.75 35.09
C ASN A 354 34.37 -12.30 33.86
N PRO A 355 35.55 -11.72 34.02
CA PRO A 355 36.38 -11.25 32.90
C PRO A 355 36.98 -12.40 32.08
N VAL A 356 36.15 -13.33 31.63
CA VAL A 356 36.54 -14.51 30.84
C VAL A 356 36.57 -14.16 29.36
N ILE A 357 37.54 -14.72 28.65
CA ILE A 357 37.73 -14.48 27.22
C ILE A 357 36.59 -15.07 26.40
N ASN A 358 35.98 -16.16 26.86
CA ASN A 358 34.95 -16.91 26.13
C ASN A 358 33.64 -17.00 26.95
N ILE A 359 32.61 -16.28 26.52
CA ILE A 359 31.31 -16.28 27.17
C ILE A 359 30.30 -17.13 26.37
N ARG A 360 29.54 -17.96 27.06
CA ARG A 360 28.42 -18.70 26.50
C ARG A 360 27.11 -18.10 26.99
N VAL A 361 26.15 -17.96 26.10
CA VAL A 361 24.80 -17.48 26.43
C VAL A 361 24.17 -18.30 27.56
N ALA A 362 24.38 -19.63 27.53
CA ALA A 362 23.88 -20.51 28.58
C ALA A 362 24.38 -20.14 29.98
N HIS A 363 25.67 -19.82 30.14
CA HIS A 363 26.23 -19.44 31.44
C HIS A 363 25.65 -18.14 31.99
N VAL A 364 25.46 -17.13 31.10
CA VAL A 364 24.81 -15.87 31.48
C VAL A 364 23.39 -16.13 31.97
N PHE A 365 22.65 -16.98 31.23
CA PHE A 365 21.29 -17.34 31.59
C PHE A 365 21.20 -18.11 32.90
N GLU A 366 22.00 -19.16 33.05
CA GLU A 366 22.02 -20.04 34.24
C GLU A 366 22.31 -19.28 35.51
N ILE A 367 23.28 -18.36 35.48
CA ILE A 367 23.60 -17.53 36.64
C ILE A 367 22.49 -16.52 36.93
N ALA A 368 21.93 -15.88 35.90
CA ALA A 368 20.89 -14.88 36.09
C ALA A 368 19.55 -15.46 36.54
N MET A 369 19.22 -16.68 36.12
CA MET A 369 17.93 -17.32 36.38
C MET A 369 18.00 -18.47 37.40
N ASN A 370 19.19 -18.81 37.85
CA ASN A 370 19.46 -19.93 38.78
C ASN A 370 18.83 -21.26 38.31
N ARG A 371 18.82 -21.51 36.98
CA ARG A 371 18.36 -22.75 36.36
C ARG A 371 19.02 -22.97 35.02
N ALA A 372 19.06 -24.22 34.57
CA ALA A 372 19.60 -24.57 33.27
C ALA A 372 18.75 -24.01 32.12
N LEU A 373 19.44 -23.67 31.04
CA LEU A 373 18.81 -23.20 29.77
C LEU A 373 18.10 -24.37 29.07
N THR A 374 16.90 -24.15 28.60
CA THR A 374 16.09 -25.14 27.88
C THR A 374 15.75 -24.67 26.46
N SER A 375 15.19 -25.55 25.62
CA SER A 375 14.71 -25.18 24.28
C SER A 375 13.55 -24.20 24.31
N ARG A 376 12.84 -24.04 25.43
CA ARG A 376 11.77 -23.05 25.60
C ARG A 376 12.30 -21.63 25.81
N ASP A 377 13.57 -21.48 26.15
CA ASP A 377 14.21 -20.19 26.43
C ASP A 377 14.90 -19.57 25.20
N MET A 378 14.51 -19.96 23.97
CA MET A 378 15.11 -19.48 22.72
C MET A 378 15.04 -17.94 22.58
N GLY A 379 13.96 -17.33 23.07
CA GLY A 379 13.80 -15.87 23.10
C GLY A 379 14.83 -15.18 23.96
N GLU A 380 15.05 -15.71 25.18
CA GLU A 380 16.00 -15.20 26.14
C GLU A 380 17.46 -15.39 25.66
N GLN A 381 17.75 -16.53 25.03
CA GLN A 381 19.05 -16.76 24.39
C GLN A 381 19.42 -15.70 23.38
N LYS A 382 18.43 -15.30 22.54
CA LYS A 382 18.63 -14.24 21.55
C LYS A 382 18.88 -12.90 22.22
N LEU A 383 18.12 -12.56 23.27
CA LEU A 383 18.30 -11.31 24.01
C LEU A 383 19.66 -11.20 24.68
N ILE A 384 20.14 -12.28 25.27
CA ILE A 384 21.50 -12.34 25.88
C ILE A 384 22.55 -12.20 24.76
N ALA A 385 22.37 -12.88 23.63
CA ALA A 385 23.27 -12.76 22.49
C ALA A 385 23.34 -11.33 21.96
N ASP A 386 22.19 -10.66 21.85
CA ASP A 386 22.09 -9.26 21.44
C ASP A 386 22.72 -8.32 22.47
N ALA A 387 22.59 -8.62 23.79
CA ALA A 387 23.24 -7.88 24.87
C ALA A 387 24.77 -8.00 24.78
N LEU A 388 25.29 -9.22 24.57
CA LEU A 388 26.74 -9.46 24.41
C LEU A 388 27.28 -8.70 23.17
N ALA A 389 26.54 -8.72 22.04
CA ALA A 389 26.94 -7.95 20.88
C ALA A 389 26.95 -6.43 21.15
N GLY A 390 25.94 -5.91 21.87
CA GLY A 390 25.88 -4.51 22.31
C GLY A 390 27.00 -4.11 23.27
N LEU A 391 27.56 -5.06 24.03
CA LEU A 391 28.72 -4.88 24.90
C LEU A 391 30.07 -5.07 24.16
N GLY A 392 30.05 -5.20 22.83
CA GLY A 392 31.25 -5.29 22.00
C GLY A 392 31.83 -6.68 21.84
N TYR A 393 31.12 -7.72 22.26
CA TYR A 393 31.55 -9.10 22.06
C TYR A 393 31.21 -9.59 20.66
N THR A 394 32.10 -10.39 20.04
CA THR A 394 31.91 -11.03 18.77
C THR A 394 31.64 -12.51 18.88
N LYS A 395 30.68 -13.01 18.10
CA LYS A 395 30.30 -14.41 18.08
C LYS A 395 31.30 -15.23 17.26
N GLN A 396 31.82 -16.33 17.86
CA GLN A 396 32.66 -17.29 17.16
C GLN A 396 32.11 -18.72 17.29
N HIS A 397 32.32 -19.54 16.26
CA HIS A 397 31.98 -20.96 16.29
C HIS A 397 33.11 -21.75 16.96
N ALA A 398 32.80 -22.46 18.04
CA ALA A 398 33.74 -23.34 18.73
C ALA A 398 33.23 -24.79 18.64
N ARG A 399 34.12 -25.75 18.96
CA ARG A 399 33.86 -27.20 18.91
C ARG A 399 32.60 -27.66 19.68
N HIS A 400 32.19 -26.91 20.71
CA HIS A 400 31.05 -27.21 21.60
C HIS A 400 29.95 -26.10 21.56
N GLY A 401 29.74 -25.46 20.40
CA GLY A 401 28.71 -24.43 20.23
C GLY A 401 29.28 -23.02 20.12
N ASN A 402 28.40 -22.03 20.06
CA ASN A 402 28.77 -20.63 19.87
C ASN A 402 29.36 -20.04 21.18
N VAL A 403 30.48 -19.34 21.07
CA VAL A 403 31.09 -18.54 22.12
C VAL A 403 31.18 -17.08 21.71
N TRP A 404 31.15 -16.20 22.69
CA TRP A 404 31.30 -14.78 22.51
C TRP A 404 32.63 -14.31 23.09
N ILE A 405 33.41 -13.60 22.29
CA ILE A 405 34.78 -13.19 22.61
C ILE A 405 34.86 -11.67 22.56
N ARG A 406 35.50 -11.09 23.59
CA ARG A 406 35.82 -9.66 23.57
C ARG A 406 37.03 -9.44 22.64
N PRO A 407 36.98 -8.50 21.67
CA PRO A 407 38.13 -8.18 20.83
C PRO A 407 39.29 -7.68 21.71
N ALA A 408 40.51 -8.19 21.46
CA ALA A 408 41.71 -7.71 22.14
C ALA A 408 41.96 -6.23 21.75
N GLY A 409 41.85 -5.31 22.73
CA GLY A 409 42.15 -3.88 22.56
C GLY A 409 40.97 -2.90 22.76
N GLY A 410 39.80 -3.36 23.19
CA GLY A 410 38.70 -2.45 23.54
C GLY A 410 38.85 -1.98 25.01
N GLU A 411 39.20 -0.71 25.20
CA GLU A 411 39.01 -0.05 26.51
C GLU A 411 37.55 -0.13 26.96
N PRO A 412 37.26 -0.24 28.27
CA PRO A 412 35.87 -0.16 28.73
C PRO A 412 35.29 1.19 28.31
N CYS A 413 34.13 1.14 27.68
CA CYS A 413 33.36 2.33 27.39
C CYS A 413 32.99 2.96 28.75
N GLU A 414 33.67 4.04 29.14
CA GLU A 414 33.29 4.82 30.31
C GLU A 414 31.86 5.35 30.11
N PRO A 415 30.99 5.33 31.10
CA PRO A 415 29.70 5.98 31.02
C PRO A 415 29.96 7.46 30.83
N SER A 416 29.43 8.03 29.75
CA SER A 416 29.35 9.48 29.55
C SER A 416 28.63 10.07 30.76
N GLY A 417 29.45 10.61 31.70
CA GLY A 417 28.96 11.33 32.84
C GLY A 417 28.21 12.59 32.37
N GLU A 418 27.06 12.75 32.95
CA GLU A 418 26.37 14.03 33.03
C GLU A 418 27.24 15.13 33.71
N PRO A 419 27.00 16.40 33.45
CA PRO A 419 25.91 17.09 34.14
C PRO A 419 24.80 17.64 33.26
#